data_5022c996dc2cc6d46cafe03f35530427
#
_entry.id   5022c996dc2cc6d46cafe03f35530427
#
_cell.length_a   1.000
_cell.length_b   1.000
_cell.length_c   1.000
_cell.angle_alpha   90.00
_cell.angle_beta   90.00
_cell.angle_gamma   90.00
#
_symmetry.space_group_name_H-M   'P 1'
#
loop_
_entity.id
_entity.type
_entity.pdbx_description
1 polymer ?
#
loop_
_entity_poly.entity_id
_entity_poly.type
_entity_poly.pdbx_seq_one_letter_code
_entity_poly.pdbx_strand_id
1 'polypeptide(L)'
;MSIRELLFAVSDIWMIAVGFTCGIAFIRNYKNYLLGIEWIIVATSGTNFLIYGLIRAGHDSPMYAFAYFLDAFSRSIGITLILVLGLMKVTHRYKPSAAVDIGVFALAAVVGFVLSTFAEEIGTPGKIFYIVVNVLTTMFLIYFVKRLWNIGEHGHAVWAAVATACAFVIAAIYDFVHIPGDDSEHTIFYIFALATWGLQMLAYFRAYRAFDAHNKRVDAQAVGAGASATARAARNR
;
A
#
# COMPACT_ATOMS: atom_id res chain seq x y z
N MET A 1 14.95 9.77 26.03
CA MET A 1 14.62 9.19 24.73
C MET A 1 15.94 8.92 24.00
N SER A 2 16.21 7.67 23.67
CA SER A 2 17.39 7.31 22.89
C SER A 2 17.26 7.78 21.44
N ILE A 3 18.36 7.82 20.69
CA ILE A 3 18.33 8.17 19.26
C ILE A 3 17.49 7.16 18.44
N ARG A 4 17.47 5.89 18.85
CA ARG A 4 16.67 4.84 18.24
C ARG A 4 15.17 5.10 18.43
N GLU A 5 14.74 5.40 19.66
CA GLU A 5 13.34 5.74 19.96
C GLU A 5 12.88 6.99 19.18
N LEU A 6 13.77 7.97 19.02
CA LEU A 6 13.47 9.17 18.22
C LEU A 6 13.29 8.82 16.74
N LEU A 7 14.22 8.05 16.16
CA LEU A 7 14.13 7.63 14.74
C LEU A 7 12.88 6.77 14.49
N PHE A 8 12.56 5.86 15.41
CA PHE A 8 11.34 5.07 15.35
C PHE A 8 10.10 5.98 15.32
N ALA A 9 9.97 6.90 16.28
CA ALA A 9 8.84 7.81 16.35
C ALA A 9 8.71 8.69 15.09
N VAL A 10 9.82 9.19 14.55
CA VAL A 10 9.83 10.00 13.31
C VAL A 10 9.39 9.16 12.11
N SER A 11 9.88 7.93 11.98
CA SER A 11 9.48 7.02 10.89
C SER A 11 8.00 6.65 10.96
N ASP A 12 7.48 6.44 12.16
CA ASP A 12 6.07 6.10 12.37
C ASP A 12 5.16 7.30 12.10
N ILE A 13 5.48 8.48 12.64
CA ILE A 13 4.75 9.72 12.36
C ILE A 13 4.75 10.02 10.85
N TRP A 14 5.88 9.81 10.17
CA TRP A 14 5.98 9.92 8.72
C TRP A 14 4.97 9.02 8.01
N MET A 15 4.95 7.73 8.36
CA MET A 15 4.03 6.75 7.79
C MET A 15 2.57 7.10 8.07
N ILE A 16 2.24 7.49 9.30
CA ILE A 16 0.90 7.92 9.71
C ILE A 16 0.44 9.13 8.89
N ALA A 17 1.27 10.17 8.81
CA ALA A 17 0.93 11.39 8.09
C ALA A 17 0.68 11.15 6.61
N VAL A 18 1.54 10.37 5.95
CA VAL A 18 1.38 9.98 4.54
C VAL A 18 0.14 9.11 4.35
N GLY A 19 -0.08 8.12 5.22
CA GLY A 19 -1.21 7.20 5.11
C GLY A 19 -2.56 7.92 5.20
N PHE A 20 -2.77 8.75 6.20
CA PHE A 20 -4.02 9.54 6.30
C PHE A 20 -4.17 10.54 5.16
N THR A 21 -3.12 11.30 4.83
CA THR A 21 -3.19 12.32 3.78
C THR A 21 -3.50 11.71 2.41
N CYS A 22 -2.73 10.70 2.00
CA CYS A 22 -2.90 10.04 0.71
C CYS A 22 -4.18 9.19 0.69
N GLY A 23 -4.53 8.51 1.79
CA GLY A 23 -5.75 7.71 1.90
C GLY A 23 -7.01 8.55 1.71
N ILE A 24 -7.12 9.67 2.42
CA ILE A 24 -8.23 10.62 2.26
C ILE A 24 -8.26 11.19 0.84
N ALA A 25 -7.10 11.51 0.26
CA ALA A 25 -7.01 12.01 -1.11
C ALA A 25 -7.46 10.95 -2.15
N PHE A 26 -7.17 9.68 -1.97
CA PHE A 26 -7.68 8.60 -2.82
C PHE A 26 -9.20 8.52 -2.79
N ILE A 27 -9.81 8.61 -1.61
CA ILE A 27 -11.26 8.58 -1.47
C ILE A 27 -11.90 9.82 -2.10
N ARG A 28 -11.42 11.01 -1.76
CA ARG A 28 -12.05 12.28 -2.17
C ARG A 28 -11.86 12.58 -3.65
N ASN A 29 -10.63 12.46 -4.15
CA ASN A 29 -10.26 12.96 -5.47
C ASN A 29 -10.38 11.89 -6.57
N TYR A 30 -10.20 10.61 -6.21
CA TYR A 30 -10.14 9.51 -7.18
C TYR A 30 -11.25 8.48 -7.03
N LYS A 31 -12.05 8.57 -5.95
CA LYS A 31 -13.09 7.56 -5.61
C LYS A 31 -12.50 6.14 -5.59
N ASN A 32 -11.24 6.04 -5.18
CA ASN A 32 -10.54 4.77 -5.04
C ASN A 32 -10.60 4.34 -3.58
N TYR A 33 -11.70 3.66 -3.24
CA TYR A 33 -11.96 3.24 -1.87
C TYR A 33 -11.01 2.14 -1.41
N LEU A 34 -10.57 1.26 -2.32
CA LEU A 34 -9.59 0.22 -2.00
C LEU A 34 -8.29 0.81 -1.45
N LEU A 35 -7.61 1.65 -2.23
CA LEU A 35 -6.38 2.28 -1.77
C LEU A 35 -6.62 3.26 -0.62
N GLY A 36 -7.72 4.00 -0.66
CA GLY A 36 -8.00 5.01 0.35
C GLY A 36 -8.22 4.43 1.73
N ILE A 37 -9.04 3.39 1.84
CA ILE A 37 -9.33 2.73 3.12
C ILE A 37 -8.09 1.96 3.61
N GLU A 38 -7.40 1.23 2.72
CA GLU A 38 -6.19 0.49 3.11
C GLU A 38 -5.12 1.43 3.69
N TRP A 39 -4.83 2.56 3.05
CA TRP A 39 -3.88 3.51 3.60
C TRP A 39 -4.29 4.13 4.93
N ILE A 40 -5.61 4.35 5.13
CA ILE A 40 -6.14 4.79 6.42
C ILE A 40 -5.97 3.67 7.48
N ILE A 41 -6.17 2.40 7.11
CA ILE A 41 -5.94 1.26 8.01
C ILE A 41 -4.47 1.18 8.41
N VAL A 42 -3.54 1.28 7.47
CA VAL A 42 -2.09 1.29 7.76
C VAL A 42 -1.72 2.46 8.67
N ALA A 43 -2.24 3.67 8.42
CA ALA A 43 -2.02 4.83 9.28
C ALA A 43 -2.62 4.64 10.69
N THR A 44 -3.79 3.99 10.78
CA THR A 44 -4.42 3.66 12.06
C THR A 44 -3.58 2.63 12.84
N SER A 45 -3.03 1.62 12.12
CA SER A 45 -2.10 0.65 12.71
C SER A 45 -0.87 1.33 13.28
N GLY A 46 -0.21 2.24 12.52
CA GLY A 46 0.90 3.04 13.01
C GLY A 46 0.52 3.90 14.21
N THR A 47 -0.63 4.57 14.17
CA THR A 47 -1.11 5.37 15.31
C THR A 47 -1.27 4.52 16.57
N ASN A 48 -1.86 3.33 16.44
CA ASN A 48 -1.97 2.39 17.56
C ASN A 48 -0.59 1.94 18.06
N PHE A 49 0.34 1.67 17.14
CA PHE A 49 1.69 1.23 17.46
C PHE A 49 2.49 2.34 18.16
N LEU A 50 2.38 3.58 17.71
CA LEU A 50 2.99 4.74 18.36
C LEU A 50 2.46 4.94 19.80
N ILE A 51 1.13 4.89 19.98
CA ILE A 51 0.53 5.03 21.31
C ILE A 51 0.96 3.86 22.21
N TYR A 52 0.92 2.62 21.71
CA TYR A 52 1.37 1.42 22.42
C TYR A 52 2.80 1.60 22.96
N GLY A 53 3.72 2.07 22.11
CA GLY A 53 5.11 2.34 22.51
C GLY A 53 5.24 3.47 23.52
N LEU A 54 4.47 4.57 23.38
CA LEU A 54 4.51 5.73 24.30
C LEU A 54 4.03 5.38 25.71
N ILE A 55 2.94 4.60 25.82
CA ILE A 55 2.40 4.19 27.13
C ILE A 55 3.09 2.95 27.72
N ARG A 56 4.02 2.36 26.95
CA ARG A 56 4.73 1.11 27.30
C ARG A 56 3.78 -0.01 27.70
N ALA A 57 2.74 -0.21 26.91
CA ALA A 57 1.76 -1.26 27.16
C ALA A 57 2.41 -2.65 27.02
N GLY A 58 1.96 -3.60 27.84
CA GLY A 58 2.45 -4.99 27.76
C GLY A 58 1.88 -5.75 26.56
N HIS A 59 2.49 -6.88 26.21
CA HIS A 59 2.02 -7.77 25.15
C HIS A 59 0.61 -8.35 25.38
N ASP A 60 0.14 -8.37 26.63
CA ASP A 60 -1.24 -8.79 26.98
C ASP A 60 -2.29 -7.69 26.73
N SER A 61 -1.86 -6.51 26.23
CA SER A 61 -2.78 -5.40 26.03
C SER A 61 -3.66 -5.61 24.78
N PRO A 62 -4.92 -5.13 24.78
CA PRO A 62 -5.77 -5.13 23.59
C PRO A 62 -5.12 -4.36 22.40
N MET A 63 -4.27 -3.36 22.69
CA MET A 63 -3.57 -2.61 21.67
C MET A 63 -2.54 -3.47 20.92
N TYR A 64 -1.85 -4.37 21.63
CA TYR A 64 -0.94 -5.32 21.01
C TYR A 64 -1.70 -6.29 20.10
N ALA A 65 -2.78 -6.90 20.59
CA ALA A 65 -3.62 -7.79 19.79
C ALA A 65 -4.18 -7.10 18.54
N PHE A 66 -4.60 -5.84 18.68
CA PHE A 66 -5.10 -5.04 17.56
C PHE A 66 -4.00 -4.71 16.55
N ALA A 67 -2.80 -4.32 17.01
CA ALA A 67 -1.65 -4.08 16.13
C ALA A 67 -1.29 -5.34 15.35
N TYR A 68 -1.26 -6.49 16.02
CA TYR A 68 -0.93 -7.78 15.42
C TYR A 68 -1.96 -8.23 14.38
N PHE A 69 -3.25 -8.00 14.66
CA PHE A 69 -4.31 -8.21 13.68
C PHE A 69 -4.17 -7.31 12.45
N LEU A 70 -3.92 -6.00 12.64
CA LEU A 70 -3.79 -5.06 11.51
C LEU A 70 -2.53 -5.33 10.69
N ASP A 71 -1.44 -5.77 11.32
CA ASP A 71 -0.24 -6.24 10.60
C ASP A 71 -0.58 -7.44 9.71
N ALA A 72 -1.20 -8.47 10.26
CA ALA A 72 -1.61 -9.66 9.51
C ALA A 72 -2.61 -9.32 8.39
N PHE A 73 -3.57 -8.44 8.64
CA PHE A 73 -4.52 -7.92 7.66
C PHE A 73 -3.80 -7.26 6.47
N SER A 74 -2.95 -6.28 6.76
CA SER A 74 -2.26 -5.51 5.71
C SER A 74 -1.26 -6.37 4.95
N ARG A 75 -0.46 -7.18 5.62
CA ARG A 75 0.56 -8.04 4.97
C ARG A 75 -0.04 -9.15 4.13
N SER A 76 -1.18 -9.72 4.52
CA SER A 76 -1.81 -10.81 3.77
C SER A 76 -2.55 -10.33 2.52
N ILE A 77 -3.44 -9.39 2.65
CA ILE A 77 -4.38 -8.96 1.59
C ILE A 77 -4.32 -7.44 1.34
N GLY A 78 -4.06 -6.62 2.37
CA GLY A 78 -4.13 -5.16 2.28
C GLY A 78 -3.11 -4.58 1.30
N ILE A 79 -1.83 -4.55 1.67
CA ILE A 79 -0.74 -4.03 0.81
C ILE A 79 -0.34 -5.00 -0.31
N THR A 80 -1.09 -6.07 -0.50
CA THR A 80 -0.93 -7.05 -1.57
C THR A 80 -2.11 -6.98 -2.54
N LEU A 81 -3.16 -7.75 -2.34
CA LEU A 81 -4.30 -7.83 -3.26
C LEU A 81 -5.07 -6.50 -3.38
N ILE A 82 -5.35 -5.82 -2.26
CA ILE A 82 -6.06 -4.53 -2.27
C ILE A 82 -5.23 -3.48 -3.01
N LEU A 83 -3.92 -3.44 -2.79
CA LEU A 83 -3.00 -2.55 -3.53
C LEU A 83 -3.07 -2.83 -5.03
N VAL A 84 -2.96 -4.09 -5.44
CA VAL A 84 -3.02 -4.49 -6.86
C VAL A 84 -4.33 -4.06 -7.49
N LEU A 85 -5.47 -4.44 -6.90
CA LEU A 85 -6.80 -4.09 -7.43
C LEU A 85 -7.01 -2.57 -7.49
N GLY A 86 -6.54 -1.85 -6.48
CA GLY A 86 -6.62 -0.39 -6.45
C GLY A 86 -5.78 0.29 -7.53
N LEU A 87 -4.58 -0.23 -7.85
CA LEU A 87 -3.74 0.26 -8.96
C LEU A 87 -4.26 -0.17 -10.34
N MET A 88 -4.98 -1.28 -10.44
CA MET A 88 -5.63 -1.71 -11.68
C MET A 88 -6.67 -0.69 -12.18
N LYS A 89 -7.20 0.15 -11.30
CA LYS A 89 -8.11 1.23 -11.70
C LYS A 89 -7.50 2.17 -12.73
N VAL A 90 -6.21 2.48 -12.64
CA VAL A 90 -5.53 3.35 -13.60
C VAL A 90 -4.82 2.56 -14.71
N THR A 91 -4.28 1.38 -14.42
CA THR A 91 -3.52 0.58 -15.40
C THR A 91 -4.42 -0.17 -16.38
N HIS A 92 -5.56 -0.66 -15.93
CA HIS A 92 -6.51 -1.47 -16.71
C HIS A 92 -7.89 -0.80 -16.85
N ARG A 93 -8.06 0.44 -16.31
CA ARG A 93 -9.36 1.12 -16.22
C ARG A 93 -10.41 0.25 -15.51
N TYR A 94 -9.95 -0.60 -14.60
CA TYR A 94 -10.79 -1.49 -13.81
C TYR A 94 -11.70 -0.68 -12.88
N LYS A 95 -12.99 -0.98 -12.90
CA LYS A 95 -14.01 -0.35 -12.05
C LYS A 95 -14.70 -1.44 -11.22
N PRO A 96 -14.17 -1.77 -10.05
CA PRO A 96 -14.81 -2.75 -9.18
C PRO A 96 -16.20 -2.27 -8.75
N SER A 97 -17.11 -3.23 -8.54
CA SER A 97 -18.38 -2.94 -7.88
C SER A 97 -18.15 -2.78 -6.37
N ALA A 98 -19.06 -2.09 -5.68
CA ALA A 98 -19.00 -1.99 -4.22
C ALA A 98 -18.98 -3.37 -3.53
N ALA A 99 -19.62 -4.37 -4.12
CA ALA A 99 -19.60 -5.74 -3.60
C ALA A 99 -18.18 -6.36 -3.65
N VAL A 100 -17.42 -6.08 -4.71
CA VAL A 100 -16.02 -6.52 -4.82
C VAL A 100 -15.17 -5.81 -3.75
N ASP A 101 -15.30 -4.49 -3.61
CA ASP A 101 -14.55 -3.73 -2.61
C ASP A 101 -14.83 -4.26 -1.20
N ILE A 102 -16.10 -4.43 -0.84
CA ILE A 102 -16.50 -4.99 0.47
C ILE A 102 -16.00 -6.42 0.64
N GLY A 103 -16.14 -7.26 -0.38
CA GLY A 103 -15.71 -8.67 -0.34
C GLY A 103 -14.21 -8.82 -0.12
N VAL A 104 -13.40 -7.97 -0.74
CA VAL A 104 -11.93 -8.00 -0.57
C VAL A 104 -11.53 -7.54 0.83
N PHE A 105 -12.17 -6.50 1.39
CA PHE A 105 -11.92 -6.11 2.78
C PHE A 105 -12.40 -7.17 3.79
N ALA A 106 -13.54 -7.80 3.55
CA ALA A 106 -14.01 -8.90 4.37
C ALA A 106 -13.04 -10.09 4.32
N LEU A 107 -12.53 -10.44 3.13
CA LEU A 107 -11.50 -11.47 2.97
C LEU A 107 -10.23 -11.09 3.75
N ALA A 108 -9.77 -9.83 3.65
CA ALA A 108 -8.60 -9.36 4.38
C ALA A 108 -8.80 -9.46 5.89
N ALA A 109 -10.00 -9.11 6.39
CA ALA A 109 -10.33 -9.23 7.80
C ALA A 109 -10.33 -10.69 8.29
N VAL A 110 -10.92 -11.61 7.52
CA VAL A 110 -10.94 -13.04 7.87
C VAL A 110 -9.53 -13.63 7.84
N VAL A 111 -8.76 -13.39 6.76
CA VAL A 111 -7.39 -13.92 6.62
C VAL A 111 -6.49 -13.31 7.70
N GLY A 112 -6.58 -12.00 7.93
CA GLY A 112 -5.82 -11.32 8.98
C GLY A 112 -6.14 -11.86 10.36
N PHE A 113 -7.42 -12.09 10.67
CA PHE A 113 -7.85 -12.69 11.93
C PHE A 113 -7.30 -14.11 12.11
N VAL A 114 -7.41 -14.97 11.10
CA VAL A 114 -6.88 -16.34 11.17
C VAL A 114 -5.36 -16.34 11.36
N LEU A 115 -4.64 -15.54 10.56
CA LEU A 115 -3.17 -15.49 10.62
C LEU A 115 -2.66 -14.85 11.93
N SER A 116 -3.38 -13.90 12.52
CA SER A 116 -3.00 -13.32 13.81
C SER A 116 -3.35 -14.21 15.00
N THR A 117 -4.53 -14.85 14.96
CA THR A 117 -5.00 -15.67 16.09
C THR A 117 -4.28 -17.02 16.17
N PHE A 118 -3.99 -17.63 15.04
CA PHE A 118 -3.38 -18.95 14.94
C PHE A 118 -1.92 -18.90 14.45
N ALA A 119 -1.22 -17.79 14.74
CA ALA A 119 0.14 -17.57 14.23
C ALA A 119 1.14 -18.66 14.68
N GLU A 120 1.04 -19.11 15.94
CA GLU A 120 1.92 -20.15 16.50
C GLU A 120 1.65 -21.51 15.87
N GLU A 121 0.38 -21.89 15.70
CA GLU A 121 -0.03 -23.16 15.10
C GLU A 121 0.27 -23.21 13.61
N ILE A 122 0.07 -22.08 12.89
CA ILE A 122 0.39 -22.01 11.46
C ILE A 122 1.91 -21.97 11.24
N GLY A 123 2.65 -21.25 12.08
CA GLY A 123 4.11 -21.21 12.08
C GLY A 123 4.72 -20.86 10.72
N THR A 124 5.69 -21.66 10.27
CA THR A 124 6.43 -21.45 9.00
C THR A 124 5.55 -21.36 7.75
N PRO A 125 4.49 -22.15 7.54
CA PRO A 125 3.57 -21.98 6.43
C PRO A 125 2.96 -20.57 6.32
N GLY A 126 2.63 -19.92 7.43
CA GLY A 126 2.12 -18.53 7.44
C GLY A 126 3.17 -17.53 6.96
N LYS A 127 4.42 -17.68 7.40
CA LYS A 127 5.55 -16.85 6.96
C LYS A 127 5.79 -17.01 5.45
N ILE A 128 5.74 -18.26 4.94
CA ILE A 128 5.87 -18.54 3.50
C ILE A 128 4.72 -17.91 2.72
N PHE A 129 3.48 -17.97 3.24
CA PHE A 129 2.33 -17.34 2.61
C PHE A 129 2.54 -15.84 2.42
N TYR A 130 3.03 -15.11 3.44
CA TYR A 130 3.34 -13.68 3.32
C TYR A 130 4.38 -13.40 2.22
N ILE A 131 5.44 -14.23 2.11
CA ILE A 131 6.42 -14.06 1.03
C ILE A 131 5.80 -14.30 -0.34
N VAL A 132 5.02 -15.37 -0.50
CA VAL A 132 4.40 -15.70 -1.79
C VAL A 132 3.49 -14.58 -2.27
N VAL A 133 2.59 -14.08 -1.42
CA VAL A 133 1.69 -12.97 -1.83
C VAL A 133 2.45 -11.69 -2.11
N ASN A 134 3.56 -11.44 -1.40
CA ASN A 134 4.42 -10.28 -1.65
C ASN A 134 5.19 -10.40 -2.98
N VAL A 135 5.71 -11.59 -3.32
CA VAL A 135 6.34 -11.85 -4.63
C VAL A 135 5.34 -11.60 -5.76
N LEU A 136 4.12 -12.14 -5.67
CA LEU A 136 3.07 -11.94 -6.68
C LEU A 136 2.72 -10.45 -6.82
N THR A 137 2.59 -9.75 -5.71
CA THR A 137 2.36 -8.31 -5.70
C THR A 137 3.52 -7.56 -6.36
N THR A 138 4.76 -7.90 -6.03
CA THR A 138 5.95 -7.29 -6.62
C THR A 138 6.01 -7.48 -8.13
N MET A 139 5.61 -8.64 -8.66
CA MET A 139 5.51 -8.87 -10.11
C MET A 139 4.53 -7.87 -10.77
N PHE A 140 3.36 -7.64 -10.14
CA PHE A 140 2.43 -6.62 -10.63
C PHE A 140 2.99 -5.21 -10.51
N LEU A 141 3.71 -4.89 -9.43
CA LEU A 141 4.31 -3.56 -9.23
C LEU A 141 5.42 -3.28 -10.26
N ILE A 142 6.20 -4.29 -10.67
CA ILE A 142 7.14 -4.17 -11.78
C ILE A 142 6.39 -3.85 -13.09
N TYR A 143 5.25 -4.51 -13.34
CA TYR A 143 4.40 -4.17 -14.47
C TYR A 143 3.88 -2.73 -14.38
N PHE A 144 3.42 -2.29 -13.20
CA PHE A 144 2.97 -0.91 -12.96
C PHE A 144 4.08 0.12 -13.26
N VAL A 145 5.32 -0.14 -12.80
CA VAL A 145 6.49 0.70 -13.10
C VAL A 145 6.76 0.77 -14.60
N LYS A 146 6.74 -0.37 -15.31
CA LYS A 146 6.89 -0.40 -16.77
C LYS A 146 5.82 0.42 -17.48
N ARG A 147 4.57 0.35 -17.01
CA ARG A 147 3.47 1.14 -17.58
C ARG A 147 3.68 2.64 -17.37
N LEU A 148 4.14 3.07 -16.17
CA LEU A 148 4.51 4.47 -15.91
C LEU A 148 5.65 4.94 -16.85
N TRP A 149 6.66 4.11 -17.04
CA TRP A 149 7.75 4.41 -17.94
C TRP A 149 7.28 4.62 -19.37
N ASN A 150 6.40 3.73 -19.87
CA ASN A 150 5.90 3.77 -21.23
C ASN A 150 4.99 4.98 -21.54
N ILE A 151 4.35 5.57 -20.51
CA ILE A 151 3.56 6.79 -20.68
C ILE A 151 4.38 8.07 -20.49
N GLY A 152 5.72 7.97 -20.34
CA GLY A 152 6.64 9.08 -20.20
C GLY A 152 6.80 9.63 -18.76
N GLU A 153 6.19 9.00 -17.75
CA GLU A 153 6.26 9.42 -16.35
C GLU A 153 7.49 8.82 -15.64
N HIS A 154 8.70 9.04 -16.23
CA HIS A 154 9.94 8.38 -15.82
C HIS A 154 10.32 8.65 -14.35
N GLY A 155 10.16 9.89 -13.86
CA GLY A 155 10.45 10.24 -12.48
C GLY A 155 9.59 9.47 -11.48
N HIS A 156 8.29 9.35 -11.76
CA HIS A 156 7.36 8.56 -10.95
C HIS A 156 7.64 7.06 -11.05
N ALA A 157 8.05 6.57 -12.22
CA ALA A 157 8.45 5.18 -12.42
C ALA A 157 9.67 4.82 -11.56
N VAL A 158 10.71 5.67 -11.53
CA VAL A 158 11.90 5.46 -10.70
C VAL A 158 11.56 5.42 -9.23
N TRP A 159 10.78 6.38 -8.72
CA TRP A 159 10.39 6.39 -7.30
C TRP A 159 9.51 5.18 -6.94
N ALA A 160 8.59 4.78 -7.81
CA ALA A 160 7.79 3.57 -7.61
C ALA A 160 8.67 2.31 -7.61
N ALA A 161 9.69 2.23 -8.49
CA ALA A 161 10.64 1.11 -8.52
C ALA A 161 11.47 1.02 -7.23
N VAL A 162 12.01 2.16 -6.75
CA VAL A 162 12.76 2.22 -5.49
C VAL A 162 11.89 1.79 -4.32
N ALA A 163 10.68 2.35 -4.22
CA ALA A 163 9.75 1.99 -3.16
C ALA A 163 9.36 0.50 -3.20
N THR A 164 9.15 -0.06 -4.41
CA THR A 164 8.89 -1.49 -4.59
C THR A 164 10.05 -2.35 -4.13
N ALA A 165 11.28 -1.99 -4.51
CA ALA A 165 12.48 -2.74 -4.12
C ALA A 165 12.70 -2.71 -2.61
N CYS A 166 12.59 -1.53 -1.97
CA CYS A 166 12.71 -1.41 -0.52
C CYS A 166 11.62 -2.22 0.21
N ALA A 167 10.35 -2.11 -0.24
CA ALA A 167 9.24 -2.86 0.36
C ALA A 167 9.40 -4.37 0.22
N PHE A 168 9.91 -4.84 -0.93
CA PHE A 168 10.22 -6.25 -1.14
C PHE A 168 11.30 -6.75 -0.18
N VAL A 169 12.37 -5.99 0.01
CA VAL A 169 13.44 -6.33 0.98
C VAL A 169 12.87 -6.42 2.39
N ILE A 170 12.10 -5.41 2.84
CA ILE A 170 11.45 -5.43 4.15
C ILE A 170 10.58 -6.68 4.31
N ALA A 171 9.73 -6.99 3.34
CA ALA A 171 8.85 -8.15 3.40
C ALA A 171 9.63 -9.47 3.42
N ALA A 172 10.73 -9.58 2.69
CA ALA A 172 11.55 -10.77 2.63
C ALA A 172 12.31 -11.07 3.95
N ILE A 173 12.72 -10.02 4.67
CA ILE A 173 13.46 -10.19 5.93
C ILE A 173 12.56 -10.23 7.16
N TYR A 174 11.32 -9.79 7.07
CA TYR A 174 10.40 -9.57 8.20
C TYR A 174 10.33 -10.76 9.17
N ASP A 175 10.06 -11.94 8.65
CA ASP A 175 9.80 -13.14 9.47
C ASP A 175 11.02 -14.08 9.60
N PHE A 176 12.11 -13.82 8.87
CA PHE A 176 13.21 -14.78 8.70
C PHE A 176 14.57 -14.25 9.15
N VAL A 177 14.75 -12.92 9.22
CA VAL A 177 16.05 -12.31 9.48
C VAL A 177 15.98 -11.43 10.72
N HIS A 178 16.80 -11.74 11.71
CA HIS A 178 17.06 -10.84 12.83
C HIS A 178 18.23 -9.91 12.48
N ILE A 179 18.02 -8.59 12.58
CA ILE A 179 19.06 -7.60 12.27
C ILE A 179 20.11 -7.62 13.39
N PRO A 180 21.40 -7.81 13.07
CA PRO A 180 22.44 -7.80 14.09
C PRO A 180 22.46 -6.46 14.87
N GLY A 181 22.41 -6.55 16.20
CA GLY A 181 22.38 -5.37 17.08
C GLY A 181 21.00 -4.74 17.27
N ASP A 182 19.95 -5.35 16.75
CA ASP A 182 18.57 -4.97 17.07
C ASP A 182 18.18 -5.47 18.47
N ASP A 183 17.19 -4.82 19.09
CA ASP A 183 16.65 -5.22 20.39
C ASP A 183 15.51 -6.26 20.23
N SER A 184 14.98 -6.74 21.37
CA SER A 184 13.88 -7.71 21.40
C SER A 184 12.60 -7.20 20.74
N GLU A 185 12.42 -5.88 20.69
CA GLU A 185 11.26 -5.22 20.09
C GLU A 185 11.47 -4.92 18.60
N HIS A 186 12.58 -5.35 18.01
CA HIS A 186 12.94 -5.11 16.61
C HIS A 186 12.92 -3.63 16.20
N THR A 187 13.38 -2.74 17.09
CA THR A 187 13.29 -1.28 16.89
C THR A 187 14.00 -0.82 15.61
N ILE A 188 15.19 -1.35 15.30
CA ILE A 188 15.94 -1.00 14.08
C ILE A 188 15.17 -1.46 12.85
N PHE A 189 14.65 -2.68 12.85
CA PHE A 189 13.83 -3.20 11.76
C PHE A 189 12.62 -2.29 11.50
N TYR A 190 11.88 -1.94 12.54
CA TYR A 190 10.68 -1.09 12.39
C TYR A 190 11.00 0.34 11.96
N ILE A 191 12.14 0.92 12.31
CA ILE A 191 12.58 2.21 11.75
C ILE A 191 12.60 2.15 10.22
N PHE A 192 13.24 1.12 9.66
CA PHE A 192 13.32 0.95 8.20
C PHE A 192 11.98 0.55 7.58
N ALA A 193 11.22 -0.31 8.21
CA ALA A 193 9.92 -0.77 7.73
C ALA A 193 8.92 0.38 7.64
N LEU A 194 8.74 1.15 8.72
CA LEU A 194 7.82 2.29 8.78
C LEU A 194 8.22 3.40 7.80
N ALA A 195 9.52 3.72 7.71
CA ALA A 195 10.02 4.67 6.72
C ALA A 195 9.73 4.21 5.28
N THR A 196 9.94 2.92 5.00
CA THR A 196 9.70 2.31 3.69
C THR A 196 8.20 2.29 3.35
N TRP A 197 7.33 1.91 4.27
CA TRP A 197 5.88 1.90 4.03
C TRP A 197 5.34 3.30 3.79
N GLY A 198 5.81 4.31 4.53
CA GLY A 198 5.50 5.71 4.24
C GLY A 198 5.95 6.14 2.83
N LEU A 199 7.20 5.78 2.45
CA LEU A 199 7.72 6.04 1.11
C LEU A 199 6.89 5.34 0.03
N GLN A 200 6.53 4.07 0.23
CA GLN A 200 5.74 3.26 -0.68
C GLN A 200 4.36 3.88 -0.93
N MET A 201 3.65 4.25 0.15
CA MET A 201 2.36 4.92 0.05
C MET A 201 2.46 6.22 -0.74
N LEU A 202 3.44 7.07 -0.45
CA LEU A 202 3.62 8.35 -1.14
C LEU A 202 4.00 8.16 -2.60
N ALA A 203 4.93 7.25 -2.90
CA ALA A 203 5.38 6.96 -4.27
C ALA A 203 4.23 6.45 -5.14
N TYR A 204 3.45 5.49 -4.63
CA TYR A 204 2.32 4.96 -5.39
C TYR A 204 1.17 5.96 -5.52
N PHE A 205 0.92 6.80 -4.52
CA PHE A 205 -0.05 7.88 -4.64
C PHE A 205 0.33 8.85 -5.76
N ARG A 206 1.58 9.30 -5.79
CA ARG A 206 2.09 10.21 -6.83
C ARG A 206 2.05 9.56 -8.22
N ALA A 207 2.49 8.32 -8.31
CA ALA A 207 2.47 7.54 -9.54
C ALA A 207 1.04 7.31 -10.06
N TYR A 208 0.12 6.96 -9.16
CA TYR A 208 -1.31 6.83 -9.50
C TYR A 208 -1.88 8.14 -10.05
N ARG A 209 -1.59 9.26 -9.40
CA ARG A 209 -2.05 10.59 -9.82
C ARG A 209 -1.53 10.96 -11.21
N ALA A 210 -0.26 10.69 -11.51
CA ALA A 210 0.34 10.92 -12.81
C ALA A 210 -0.34 10.06 -13.89
N PHE A 211 -0.57 8.79 -13.59
CA PHE A 211 -1.23 7.86 -14.50
C PHE A 211 -2.70 8.26 -14.77
N ASP A 212 -3.44 8.64 -13.74
CA ASP A 212 -4.83 9.12 -13.87
C ASP A 212 -4.91 10.39 -14.73
N ALA A 213 -3.97 11.33 -14.54
CA ALA A 213 -3.87 12.52 -15.35
C ALA A 213 -3.56 12.20 -16.83
N HIS A 214 -2.68 11.22 -17.09
CA HIS A 214 -2.42 10.73 -18.44
C HIS A 214 -3.69 10.14 -19.08
N ASN A 215 -4.40 9.26 -18.37
CA ASN A 215 -5.63 8.67 -18.85
C ASN A 215 -6.68 9.72 -19.22
N LYS A 216 -6.86 10.75 -18.38
CA LYS A 216 -7.80 11.86 -18.63
C LYS A 216 -7.41 12.66 -19.88
N ARG A 217 -6.10 12.89 -20.11
CA ARG A 217 -5.61 13.57 -21.33
C ARG A 217 -5.93 12.76 -22.59
N VAL A 218 -5.68 11.45 -22.55
CA VAL A 218 -5.99 10.56 -23.70
C VAL A 218 -7.49 10.53 -24.00
N ASP A 219 -8.32 10.45 -22.98
CA ASP A 219 -9.78 10.45 -23.16
C ASP A 219 -10.29 11.77 -23.75
N ALA A 220 -9.78 12.92 -23.29
CA ALA A 220 -10.14 14.23 -23.83
C ALA A 220 -9.74 14.39 -25.31
N GLN A 221 -8.56 13.89 -25.70
CA GLN A 221 -8.10 13.90 -27.09
C GLN A 221 -8.98 13.03 -27.99
N ALA A 222 -9.39 11.86 -27.52
CA ALA A 222 -10.28 10.97 -28.28
C ALA A 222 -11.66 11.61 -28.52
N VAL A 223 -12.22 12.29 -27.54
CA VAL A 223 -13.51 13.01 -27.67
C VAL A 223 -13.36 14.18 -28.66
N GLY A 224 -12.29 14.96 -28.60
CA GLY A 224 -12.03 16.08 -29.53
C GLY A 224 -11.85 15.61 -30.97
N ALA A 225 -11.14 14.51 -31.19
CA ALA A 225 -10.98 13.92 -32.51
C ALA A 225 -12.32 13.43 -33.11
N GLY A 226 -13.17 12.80 -32.29
CA GLY A 226 -14.50 12.35 -32.72
C GLY A 226 -15.40 13.50 -33.09
N ALA A 227 -15.43 14.58 -32.32
CA ALA A 227 -16.20 15.79 -32.63
C ALA A 227 -15.77 16.45 -33.95
N SER A 228 -14.45 16.51 -34.20
CA SER A 228 -13.89 17.07 -35.42
C SER A 228 -14.25 16.23 -36.67
N ALA A 229 -14.25 14.90 -36.54
CA ALA A 229 -14.62 14.00 -37.63
C ALA A 229 -16.11 14.14 -37.99
N THR A 230 -16.99 14.25 -37.00
CA THR A 230 -18.43 14.43 -37.16
C THR A 230 -18.75 15.78 -37.83
N ALA A 231 -18.07 16.87 -37.40
CA ALA A 231 -18.25 18.19 -38.00
C ALA A 231 -17.78 18.24 -39.48
N ARG A 232 -16.69 17.52 -39.86
CA ARG A 232 -16.25 17.38 -41.23
C ARG A 232 -17.26 16.62 -42.08
N ALA A 233 -17.82 15.52 -41.57
CA ALA A 233 -18.82 14.73 -42.29
C ALA A 233 -20.10 15.52 -42.52
N ALA A 234 -20.54 16.38 -41.59
CA ALA A 234 -21.70 17.24 -41.73
C ALA A 234 -21.49 18.39 -42.76
N ARG A 235 -20.26 18.85 -42.96
CA ARG A 235 -19.92 19.93 -43.90
C ARG A 235 -19.84 19.44 -45.36
N ASN A 236 -19.66 18.13 -45.56
CA ASN A 236 -19.53 17.50 -46.89
C ASN A 236 -20.84 16.91 -47.43
N ARG A 237 -21.96 17.12 -46.74
CA ARG A 237 -23.33 16.81 -47.17
C ARG A 237 -24.07 18.09 -47.57
#